data_23fb40f592840918605a3951b78258e8
#
_entry.id   23fb40f592840918605a3951b78258e8
#
_cell.length_a   1.000
_cell.length_b   1.000
_cell.length_c   1.000
_cell.angle_alpha   90.00
_cell.angle_beta   90.00
_cell.angle_gamma   90.00
#
_symmetry.space_group_name_H-M   'P 1'
#
loop_
_entity.id
_entity.type
_entity.pdbx_description
1 polymer ?
#
loop_
_entity_poly.entity_id
_entity_poly.type
_entity_poly.pdbx_seq_one_letter_code
_entity_poly.pdbx_strand_id
1 'polypeptide(L)'
;VVATKRDPSTAAGPSDEVVTPDKLGDLVPEADFVALTCPLTPETTNIVDASVLNAMKPTAYLINVARGQCVDEPALAEALKSGQIAGAGIDHFWSEPLEEDSIFWDLQNVIVTPHTGGETRLYEE
;
A
#
# COMPACT_ATOMS: atom_id res chain seq x y z
N VAL A 1 -7.20 7.28 13.30
CA VAL A 1 -6.85 7.13 11.86
C VAL A 1 -6.24 8.42 11.37
N VAL A 2 -5.05 8.36 10.77
CA VAL A 2 -4.44 9.48 10.08
C VAL A 2 -4.52 9.24 8.57
N ALA A 3 -4.88 10.26 7.82
CA ALA A 3 -4.99 10.19 6.36
C ALA A 3 -4.04 11.18 5.68
N THR A 4 -3.52 10.79 4.51
CA THR A 4 -2.83 11.73 3.63
C THR A 4 -3.71 12.13 2.47
N LYS A 5 -3.73 13.42 2.12
CA LYS A 5 -4.52 13.95 1.03
C LYS A 5 -3.82 15.13 0.38
N ARG A 6 -3.95 15.27 -0.94
CA ARG A 6 -3.34 16.39 -1.68
C ARG A 6 -3.75 17.75 -1.12
N ASP A 7 -5.04 17.91 -0.81
CA ASP A 7 -5.57 19.10 -0.17
C ASP A 7 -6.16 18.74 1.20
N PRO A 8 -5.39 18.92 2.28
CA PRO A 8 -5.85 18.58 3.63
C PRO A 8 -6.93 19.52 4.16
N SER A 9 -7.18 20.66 3.51
CA SER A 9 -8.26 21.58 3.90
C SER A 9 -9.66 21.03 3.58
N THR A 10 -9.75 20.02 2.69
CA THR A 10 -11.03 19.40 2.34
C THR A 10 -11.32 18.25 3.31
N ALA A 11 -12.59 18.11 3.73
CA ALA A 11 -12.99 17.07 4.67
C ALA A 11 -12.54 15.66 4.22
N ALA A 12 -12.00 14.90 5.13
CA ALA A 12 -11.49 13.56 4.91
C ALA A 12 -12.27 12.46 5.67
N GLY A 13 -13.56 12.66 5.85
CA GLY A 13 -14.39 11.70 6.57
C GLY A 13 -13.98 11.54 8.05
N PRO A 14 -14.01 10.32 8.61
CA PRO A 14 -13.79 10.07 10.03
C PRO A 14 -12.30 10.00 10.44
N SER A 15 -11.41 10.68 9.72
CA SER A 15 -9.98 10.73 10.08
C SER A 15 -9.76 11.68 11.25
N ASP A 16 -8.89 11.30 12.19
CA ASP A 16 -8.51 12.14 13.32
C ASP A 16 -7.59 13.29 12.89
N GLU A 17 -6.78 13.04 11.87
CA GLU A 17 -5.84 14.00 11.30
C GLU A 17 -5.71 13.79 9.79
N VAL A 18 -5.52 14.87 9.04
CA VAL A 18 -5.26 14.84 7.59
C VAL A 18 -4.07 15.72 7.29
N VAL A 19 -3.08 15.12 6.63
CA VAL A 19 -1.84 15.81 6.24
C VAL A 19 -1.57 15.65 4.74
N THR A 20 -0.57 16.33 4.24
CA THR A 20 -0.10 16.18 2.86
C THR A 20 0.74 14.92 2.68
N PRO A 21 0.80 14.32 1.47
CA PRO A 21 1.51 13.06 1.22
C PRO A 21 3.02 13.10 1.51
N ASP A 22 3.66 14.27 1.48
CA ASP A 22 5.07 14.47 1.85
C ASP A 22 5.36 14.14 3.32
N LYS A 23 4.31 14.06 4.16
CA LYS A 23 4.40 13.65 5.57
C LYS A 23 4.28 12.15 5.80
N LEU A 24 4.11 11.35 4.75
CA LEU A 24 3.92 9.91 4.89
C LEU A 24 5.05 9.25 5.69
N GLY A 25 6.30 9.60 5.41
CA GLY A 25 7.47 9.07 6.13
C GLY A 25 7.49 9.39 7.63
N ASP A 26 6.86 10.50 8.04
CA ASP A 26 6.74 10.89 9.45
C ASP A 26 5.62 10.12 10.17
N LEU A 27 4.63 9.62 9.43
CA LEU A 27 3.45 8.94 9.97
C LEU A 27 3.64 7.42 10.12
N VAL A 28 4.30 6.79 9.16
CA VAL A 28 4.38 5.32 9.11
C VAL A 28 5.09 4.67 10.31
N PRO A 29 6.02 5.34 11.04
CA PRO A 29 6.60 4.76 12.26
C PRO A 29 5.59 4.47 13.37
N GLU A 30 4.45 5.17 13.38
CA GLU A 30 3.40 4.98 14.37
C GLU A 30 2.24 4.09 13.86
N ALA A 31 2.23 3.78 12.56
CA ALA A 31 1.15 3.02 11.95
C ALA A 31 1.29 1.51 12.16
N ASP A 32 0.19 0.85 12.49
CA ASP A 32 0.10 -0.61 12.49
C ASP A 32 -0.38 -1.14 11.13
N PHE A 33 -1.14 -0.32 10.40
CA PHE A 33 -1.59 -0.59 9.04
C PHE A 33 -1.39 0.64 8.18
N VAL A 34 -0.79 0.45 7.01
CA VAL A 34 -0.66 1.47 5.96
C VAL A 34 -1.50 1.03 4.78
N ALA A 35 -2.57 1.76 4.48
CA ALA A 35 -3.50 1.43 3.39
C ALA A 35 -3.39 2.44 2.24
N LEU A 36 -3.15 1.94 1.04
CA LEU A 36 -3.11 2.73 -0.19
C LEU A 36 -4.46 2.64 -0.90
N THR A 37 -5.11 3.80 -1.05
CA THR A 37 -6.39 3.97 -1.73
C THR A 37 -6.36 5.15 -2.72
N CYS A 38 -5.17 5.68 -3.00
CA CYS A 38 -4.97 6.84 -3.86
C CYS A 38 -5.00 6.45 -5.36
N PRO A 39 -5.38 7.38 -6.26
CA PRO A 39 -5.20 7.16 -7.69
C PRO A 39 -3.71 7.14 -8.06
N LEU A 40 -3.36 6.44 -9.13
CA LEU A 40 -2.03 6.49 -9.70
C LEU A 40 -1.82 7.82 -10.44
N THR A 41 -0.83 8.57 -10.02
CA THR A 41 -0.37 9.82 -10.64
C THR A 41 1.17 9.86 -10.60
N PRO A 42 1.83 10.80 -11.30
CA PRO A 42 3.28 10.96 -11.15
C PRO A 42 3.73 11.14 -9.69
N GLU A 43 2.93 11.82 -8.87
CA GLU A 43 3.24 12.10 -7.45
C GLU A 43 2.99 10.89 -6.54
N THR A 44 2.15 9.93 -6.95
CA THR A 44 1.86 8.72 -6.17
C THR A 44 2.61 7.49 -6.69
N THR A 45 3.34 7.61 -7.79
CA THR A 45 4.22 6.55 -8.26
C THR A 45 5.36 6.35 -7.25
N ASN A 46 5.51 5.11 -6.78
CA ASN A 46 6.45 4.74 -5.71
C ASN A 46 6.32 5.59 -4.44
N ILE A 47 5.09 6.04 -4.12
CA ILE A 47 4.85 6.79 -2.88
C ILE A 47 5.21 5.97 -1.63
N VAL A 48 5.14 4.65 -1.72
CA VAL A 48 5.73 3.71 -0.76
C VAL A 48 6.99 3.13 -1.39
N ASP A 49 8.10 3.78 -1.14
CA ASP A 49 9.44 3.37 -1.55
C ASP A 49 10.18 2.63 -0.42
N ALA A 50 11.45 2.28 -0.66
CA ALA A 50 12.28 1.62 0.33
C ALA A 50 12.43 2.44 1.62
N SER A 51 12.43 3.77 1.55
CA SER A 51 12.58 4.62 2.74
C SER A 51 11.33 4.59 3.62
N VAL A 52 10.15 4.60 3.00
CA VAL A 52 8.86 4.46 3.70
C VAL A 52 8.73 3.08 4.32
N LEU A 53 9.06 2.02 3.58
CA LEU A 53 9.05 0.64 4.09
C LEU A 53 10.02 0.49 5.28
N ASN A 54 11.21 1.09 5.21
CA ASN A 54 12.20 1.07 6.29
C ASN A 54 11.73 1.81 7.55
N ALA A 55 10.86 2.80 7.40
CA ALA A 55 10.32 3.55 8.52
C ALA A 55 9.11 2.87 9.18
N MET A 56 8.47 1.89 8.54
CA MET A 56 7.35 1.14 9.11
C MET A 56 7.78 0.26 10.29
N LYS A 57 6.86 0.00 11.21
CA LYS A 57 7.07 -0.96 12.31
C LYS A 57 7.29 -2.38 11.78
N PRO A 58 8.15 -3.19 12.41
CA PRO A 58 8.28 -4.61 12.06
C PRO A 58 6.98 -5.42 12.24
N THR A 59 6.03 -4.88 13.00
CA THR A 59 4.69 -5.46 13.23
C THR A 59 3.63 -4.91 12.29
N ALA A 60 3.96 -3.94 11.43
CA ALA A 60 2.99 -3.28 10.56
C ALA A 60 2.71 -4.08 9.28
N TYR A 61 1.54 -3.81 8.72
CA TYR A 61 1.07 -4.39 7.46
C TYR A 61 0.85 -3.29 6.41
N LEU A 62 1.28 -3.55 5.17
CA LEU A 62 0.95 -2.74 4.01
C LEU A 62 -0.25 -3.33 3.27
N ILE A 63 -1.26 -2.51 2.98
CA ILE A 63 -2.44 -2.91 2.21
C ILE A 63 -2.48 -2.05 0.94
N ASN A 64 -2.35 -2.67 -0.22
CA ASN A 64 -2.44 -1.97 -1.50
C ASN A 64 -3.68 -2.41 -2.29
N VAL A 65 -4.71 -1.59 -2.23
CA VAL A 65 -5.92 -1.67 -3.06
C VAL A 65 -6.03 -0.49 -4.03
N ALA A 66 -4.90 0.22 -4.23
CA ALA A 66 -4.80 1.37 -5.12
C ALA A 66 -4.37 0.95 -6.55
N ARG A 67 -3.07 0.96 -6.80
CA ARG A 67 -2.42 0.46 -8.03
C ARG A 67 -1.02 -0.06 -7.69
N GLY A 68 -0.53 -1.05 -8.43
CA GLY A 68 0.79 -1.65 -8.20
C GLY A 68 1.91 -0.63 -8.17
N GLN A 69 1.90 0.29 -9.14
CA GLN A 69 2.92 1.33 -9.30
C GLN A 69 2.97 2.37 -8.15
N CYS A 70 2.04 2.34 -7.21
CA CYS A 70 2.13 3.16 -5.99
C CYS A 70 3.19 2.66 -5.01
N VAL A 71 3.67 1.44 -5.19
CA VAL A 71 4.69 0.81 -4.34
C VAL A 71 5.91 0.46 -5.18
N ASP A 72 7.10 0.67 -4.65
CA ASP A 72 8.33 0.09 -5.19
C ASP A 72 8.29 -1.42 -4.95
N GLU A 73 7.90 -2.18 -5.97
CA GLU A 73 7.63 -3.62 -5.86
C GLU A 73 8.89 -4.44 -5.48
N PRO A 74 10.08 -4.18 -6.04
CA PRO A 74 11.32 -4.80 -5.57
C PRO A 74 11.63 -4.52 -4.09
N ALA A 75 11.44 -3.27 -3.65
CA ALA A 75 11.67 -2.90 -2.25
C ALA A 75 10.67 -3.59 -1.31
N LEU A 76 9.39 -3.71 -1.73
CA LEU A 76 8.38 -4.42 -0.98
C LEU A 76 8.71 -5.92 -0.86
N ALA A 77 9.14 -6.56 -1.95
CA ALA A 77 9.53 -7.96 -1.93
C ALA A 77 10.67 -8.22 -0.94
N GLU A 78 11.68 -7.35 -0.89
CA GLU A 78 12.78 -7.45 0.05
C GLU A 78 12.33 -7.19 1.50
N ALA A 79 11.47 -6.20 1.74
CA ALA A 79 10.93 -5.90 3.06
C ALA A 79 10.11 -7.07 3.63
N LEU A 80 9.33 -7.75 2.80
CA LEU A 80 8.56 -8.94 3.17
C LEU A 80 9.46 -10.14 3.44
N LYS A 81 10.43 -10.38 2.55
CA LYS A 81 11.37 -11.49 2.65
C LYS A 81 12.27 -11.40 3.88
N SER A 82 12.74 -10.22 4.20
CA SER A 82 13.57 -9.96 5.37
C SER A 82 12.79 -9.89 6.68
N GLY A 83 11.46 -9.82 6.64
CA GLY A 83 10.61 -9.62 7.82
C GLY A 83 10.70 -8.19 8.37
N GLN A 84 11.09 -7.22 7.56
CA GLN A 84 11.15 -5.82 7.93
C GLN A 84 9.78 -5.24 8.25
N ILE A 85 8.74 -5.72 7.57
CA ILE A 85 7.33 -5.52 7.92
C ILE A 85 6.68 -6.88 8.15
N ALA A 86 5.59 -6.91 8.92
CA ALA A 86 4.92 -8.17 9.27
C ALA A 86 4.30 -8.87 8.07
N GLY A 87 3.77 -8.11 7.11
CA GLY A 87 3.14 -8.66 5.93
C GLY A 87 2.50 -7.62 5.03
N ALA A 88 1.87 -8.09 3.95
CA ALA A 88 1.12 -7.24 3.04
C ALA A 88 -0.13 -7.93 2.48
N GLY A 89 -1.15 -7.12 2.16
CA GLY A 89 -2.28 -7.50 1.31
C GLY A 89 -2.20 -6.71 0.00
N ILE A 90 -2.13 -7.38 -1.14
CA ILE A 90 -1.87 -6.76 -2.43
C ILE A 90 -2.91 -7.22 -3.43
N ASP A 91 -3.71 -6.27 -3.91
CA ASP A 91 -4.73 -6.49 -4.95
C ASP A 91 -4.25 -6.04 -6.35
N HIS A 92 -3.16 -5.27 -6.41
CA HIS A 92 -2.63 -4.70 -7.65
C HIS A 92 -1.11 -4.80 -7.72
N PHE A 93 -0.59 -5.29 -8.84
CA PHE A 93 0.83 -5.39 -9.13
C PHE A 93 1.24 -4.47 -10.29
N TRP A 94 2.56 -4.29 -10.49
CA TRP A 94 3.10 -3.56 -11.62
C TRP A 94 2.74 -4.21 -12.95
N SER A 95 2.81 -5.55 -13.01
CA SER A 95 2.40 -6.37 -14.14
C SER A 95 1.18 -7.20 -13.75
N GLU A 96 0.11 -7.14 -14.53
CA GLU A 96 -1.11 -7.92 -14.31
C GLU A 96 -1.49 -8.64 -15.61
N PRO A 97 -1.73 -9.96 -15.54
CA PRO A 97 -1.70 -10.82 -14.34
C PRO A 97 -0.27 -10.94 -13.77
N LEU A 98 -0.18 -11.19 -12.44
CA LEU A 98 1.10 -11.42 -11.77
C LEU A 98 1.82 -12.61 -12.41
N GLU A 99 3.10 -12.44 -12.73
CA GLU A 99 3.92 -13.43 -13.42
C GLU A 99 4.01 -14.74 -12.62
N GLU A 100 4.06 -15.90 -13.33
CA GLU A 100 4.06 -17.22 -12.70
C GLU A 100 5.28 -17.47 -11.80
N ASP A 101 6.42 -16.84 -12.12
CA ASP A 101 7.68 -16.93 -11.38
C ASP A 101 7.86 -15.78 -10.35
N SER A 102 6.81 -15.01 -10.07
CA SER A 102 6.88 -13.93 -9.10
C SER A 102 7.16 -14.46 -7.69
N ILE A 103 8.11 -13.79 -7.01
CA ILE A 103 8.45 -14.09 -5.62
C ILE A 103 7.26 -13.99 -4.65
N PHE A 104 6.26 -13.18 -4.98
CA PHE A 104 5.08 -12.99 -4.12
C PHE A 104 4.24 -14.25 -3.93
N TRP A 105 4.35 -15.23 -4.84
CA TRP A 105 3.70 -16.53 -4.68
C TRP A 105 4.32 -17.38 -3.57
N ASP A 106 5.61 -17.21 -3.29
CA ASP A 106 6.37 -18.00 -2.32
C ASP A 106 6.41 -17.38 -0.91
N LEU A 107 6.04 -16.11 -0.78
CA LEU A 107 6.05 -15.41 0.50
C LEU A 107 4.86 -15.84 1.37
N GLN A 108 5.14 -16.22 2.64
CA GLN A 108 4.13 -16.69 3.58
C GLN A 108 3.39 -15.56 4.29
N ASN A 109 3.91 -14.33 4.20
CA ASN A 109 3.38 -13.13 4.86
C ASN A 109 2.73 -12.15 3.88
N VAL A 110 2.26 -12.65 2.74
CA VAL A 110 1.54 -11.86 1.75
C VAL A 110 0.21 -12.52 1.38
N ILE A 111 -0.82 -11.70 1.23
CA ILE A 111 -2.10 -12.09 0.61
C ILE A 111 -2.16 -11.41 -0.76
N VAL A 112 -2.31 -12.22 -1.79
CA VAL A 112 -2.44 -11.77 -3.18
C VAL A 112 -3.87 -11.98 -3.64
N THR A 113 -4.50 -10.95 -4.20
CA THR A 113 -5.81 -11.04 -4.86
C THR A 113 -5.71 -10.49 -6.29
N PRO A 114 -6.52 -11.00 -7.24
CA PRO A 114 -6.35 -10.71 -8.66
C PRO A 114 -7.13 -9.47 -9.10
N HIS A 115 -6.86 -8.29 -8.51
CA HIS A 115 -7.49 -7.02 -8.84
C HIS A 115 -9.03 -7.05 -8.67
N THR A 116 -9.50 -7.61 -7.56
CA THR A 116 -10.92 -7.83 -7.29
C THR A 116 -11.46 -6.99 -6.13
N GLY A 117 -10.63 -6.16 -5.50
CA GLY A 117 -11.01 -5.37 -4.34
C GLY A 117 -12.17 -4.38 -4.58
N GLY A 118 -12.41 -4.01 -5.85
CA GLY A 118 -13.54 -3.17 -6.25
C GLY A 118 -14.78 -3.95 -6.71
N GLU A 119 -14.69 -5.26 -6.88
CA GLU A 119 -15.80 -6.07 -7.36
C GLU A 119 -16.83 -6.30 -6.25
N THR A 120 -18.08 -5.97 -6.53
CA THR A 120 -19.20 -6.26 -5.65
C THR A 120 -20.37 -6.79 -6.48
N ARG A 121 -21.21 -7.64 -5.88
CA ARG A 121 -22.43 -8.15 -6.52
C ARG A 121 -23.42 -7.04 -6.91
N LEU A 122 -23.23 -5.81 -6.40
CA LEU A 122 -24.09 -4.66 -6.68
C LEU A 122 -23.66 -3.88 -7.92
N TYR A 123 -22.51 -4.17 -8.53
CA TYR A 123 -22.08 -3.56 -9.80
C TYR A 123 -22.67 -4.26 -11.03
N GLU A 124 -23.29 -5.42 -10.87
CA GLU A 124 -23.87 -6.21 -11.96
C GLU A 124 -25.38 -5.94 -12.16
N GLU A 125 -25.97 -5.00 -11.40
CA GLU A 125 -27.33 -4.49 -11.56
C GLU A 125 -27.32 -3.07 -12.15
#